data_286098d85d98500fd98cbac6883b473d
#
_entry.id   286098d85d98500fd98cbac6883b473d
#
_cell.length_a   1.000
_cell.length_b   1.000
_cell.length_c   1.000
_cell.angle_alpha   90.00
_cell.angle_beta   90.00
_cell.angle_gamma   90.00
#
_symmetry.space_group_name_H-M   'P 1'
#
loop_
_entity.id
_entity.type
_entity.pdbx_description
1 polymer ?
#
loop_
_entity_poly.entity_id
_entity_poly.type
_entity_poly.pdbx_seq_one_letter_code
_entity_poly.pdbx_strand_id
1 'polypeptide(L)'
;LICRDLKVKLEEVGVGVRTGVAVSGLRIQKGRVVGVKTSAGSVEADSVVVASGTQTPALLRGSGMSLPIAPAKGYSVTFPAEGLSLPRVPIIDDAMHAGITPLGNRLRVVGTAEFTGYDTRLSQARIDNLIRLLGALYPQISAEIDHDKAEAWAGFRPMSSDGKPFIGASRIKGLYFNTGHGHLGWTKAAGSACLLADLMANRKPAIDDAPFRVHR
;
A
#
# COMPACT_ATOMS: atom_id res chain seq x y z
N LEU A 1 -4.59 -8.65 12.07
CA LEU A 1 -3.76 -8.87 13.28
C LEU A 1 -2.67 -7.80 13.36
N ILE A 2 -1.59 -7.82 12.56
CA ILE A 2 -0.41 -6.94 12.70
C ILE A 2 -0.76 -5.44 12.79
N CYS A 3 -1.63 -4.91 11.92
CA CYS A 3 -1.99 -3.48 12.00
C CYS A 3 -2.75 -3.12 13.29
N ARG A 4 -3.52 -4.07 13.85
CA ARG A 4 -4.21 -3.89 15.14
C ARG A 4 -3.19 -3.85 16.28
N ASP A 5 -2.27 -4.81 16.27
CA ASP A 5 -1.25 -4.92 17.32
C ASP A 5 -0.29 -3.73 17.27
N LEU A 6 0.08 -3.29 16.06
CA LEU A 6 0.89 -2.08 15.87
C LEU A 6 0.18 -0.83 16.38
N LYS A 7 -1.14 -0.70 16.16
CA LYS A 7 -1.93 0.42 16.70
C LYS A 7 -1.84 0.45 18.23
N VAL A 8 -2.05 -0.69 18.90
CA VAL A 8 -1.93 -0.79 20.37
C VAL A 8 -0.55 -0.35 20.83
N LYS A 9 0.50 -0.85 20.19
CA LYS A 9 1.88 -0.47 20.53
C LYS A 9 2.18 1.02 20.31
N LEU A 10 1.63 1.63 19.27
CA LEU A 10 1.76 3.07 19.03
C LEU A 10 1.08 3.88 20.13
N GLU A 11 -0.13 3.47 20.55
CA GLU A 11 -0.87 4.14 21.63
C GLU A 11 -0.16 3.99 22.99
N GLU A 12 0.47 2.84 23.27
CA GLU A 12 1.29 2.61 24.48
C GLU A 12 2.50 3.57 24.59
N VAL A 13 3.06 4.00 23.44
CA VAL A 13 4.17 4.96 23.41
C VAL A 13 3.71 6.41 23.18
N GLY A 14 2.42 6.69 23.35
CA GLY A 14 1.86 8.04 23.30
C GLY A 14 1.52 8.56 21.90
N VAL A 15 1.52 7.70 20.86
CA VAL A 15 1.12 8.09 19.53
C VAL A 15 -0.42 8.05 19.40
N GLY A 16 -1.02 9.21 19.08
CA GLY A 16 -2.46 9.29 18.82
C GLY A 16 -2.81 8.73 17.44
N VAL A 17 -3.65 7.70 17.39
CA VAL A 17 -4.16 7.11 16.14
C VAL A 17 -5.62 7.51 15.93
N ARG A 18 -5.90 8.30 14.89
CA ARG A 18 -7.26 8.75 14.55
C ARG A 18 -7.74 8.06 13.27
N THR A 19 -8.74 7.23 13.40
CA THR A 19 -9.42 6.55 12.28
C THR A 19 -10.72 7.27 11.91
N GLY A 20 -11.22 7.07 10.68
CA GLY A 20 -12.43 7.74 10.20
C GLY A 20 -12.27 9.24 9.91
N VAL A 21 -11.02 9.74 9.90
CA VAL A 21 -10.71 11.13 9.61
C VAL A 21 -10.01 11.24 8.27
N ALA A 22 -10.69 11.83 7.29
CA ALA A 22 -10.13 12.05 5.96
C ALA A 22 -9.26 13.32 5.95
N VAL A 23 -8.04 13.22 5.38
CA VAL A 23 -7.17 14.37 5.15
C VAL A 23 -7.40 14.89 3.72
N SER A 24 -7.81 16.14 3.58
CA SER A 24 -8.17 16.75 2.30
C SER A 24 -7.09 17.67 1.71
N GLY A 25 -6.07 18.03 2.48
CA GLY A 25 -5.01 18.90 1.96
C GLY A 25 -3.97 19.29 3.02
N LEU A 26 -2.88 19.84 2.53
CA LEU A 26 -1.80 20.39 3.35
C LEU A 26 -2.07 21.87 3.68
N ARG A 27 -1.69 22.30 4.86
CA ARG A 27 -1.63 23.72 5.23
C ARG A 27 -0.19 24.17 5.11
N ILE A 28 0.07 25.07 4.17
CA ILE A 28 1.40 25.56 3.87
C ILE A 28 1.40 27.09 4.05
N GLN A 29 2.37 27.63 4.78
CA GLN A 29 2.56 29.05 4.97
C GLN A 29 4.05 29.39 4.80
N LYS A 30 4.35 30.40 4.00
CA LYS A 30 5.73 30.87 3.76
C LYS A 30 6.74 29.75 3.45
N GLY A 31 6.32 28.76 2.60
CA GLY A 31 7.19 27.66 2.19
C GLY A 31 7.40 26.55 3.25
N ARG A 32 6.61 26.58 4.33
CA ARG A 32 6.64 25.58 5.40
C ARG A 32 5.26 24.91 5.57
N VAL A 33 5.23 23.62 5.80
CA VAL A 33 4.01 22.96 6.25
C VAL A 33 3.74 23.34 7.71
N VAL A 34 2.49 23.69 8.02
CA VAL A 34 2.03 24.06 9.37
C VAL A 34 0.89 23.16 9.84
N GLY A 35 0.55 22.12 9.10
CA GLY A 35 -0.48 21.17 9.44
C GLY A 35 -1.25 20.63 8.24
N VAL A 36 -2.40 20.05 8.51
CA VAL A 36 -3.29 19.43 7.52
C VAL A 36 -4.74 19.87 7.71
N LYS A 37 -5.53 19.83 6.62
CA LYS A 37 -6.98 19.97 6.64
C LYS A 37 -7.61 18.59 6.70
N THR A 38 -8.54 18.39 7.60
CA THR A 38 -9.23 17.11 7.76
C THR A 38 -10.75 17.28 7.80
N SER A 39 -11.49 16.18 7.67
CA SER A 39 -12.95 16.16 7.84
C SER A 39 -13.40 16.51 9.27
N ALA A 40 -12.50 16.46 10.25
CA ALA A 40 -12.74 16.82 11.66
C ALA A 40 -12.11 18.18 12.04
N GLY A 41 -11.79 19.03 11.06
CA GLY A 41 -11.13 20.32 11.27
C GLY A 41 -9.66 20.31 10.90
N SER A 42 -8.96 21.41 11.18
CA SER A 42 -7.51 21.50 10.92
C SER A 42 -6.71 20.91 12.08
N VAL A 43 -5.62 20.23 11.74
CA VAL A 43 -4.62 19.75 12.70
C VAL A 43 -3.32 20.51 12.45
N GLU A 44 -2.77 21.15 13.47
CA GLU A 44 -1.49 21.84 13.41
C GLU A 44 -0.35 20.87 13.70
N ALA A 45 0.77 21.05 13.02
CA ALA A 45 1.96 20.23 13.20
C ALA A 45 3.21 20.96 12.71
N ASP A 46 4.34 20.77 13.38
CA ASP A 46 5.65 21.29 12.96
C ASP A 46 6.22 20.55 11.75
N SER A 47 5.83 19.30 11.61
CA SER A 47 6.21 18.42 10.49
C SER A 47 5.06 17.50 10.12
N VAL A 48 4.98 17.18 8.84
CA VAL A 48 3.97 16.26 8.27
C VAL A 48 4.66 15.21 7.42
N VAL A 49 4.33 13.94 7.65
CA VAL A 49 4.72 12.82 6.80
C VAL A 49 3.53 12.40 5.95
N VAL A 50 3.67 12.45 4.64
CA VAL A 50 2.67 11.95 3.70
C VAL A 50 3.00 10.49 3.36
N ALA A 51 2.18 9.58 3.88
CA ALA A 51 2.26 8.13 3.64
C ALA A 51 0.96 7.59 2.99
N SER A 52 0.28 8.41 2.19
CA SER A 52 -1.07 8.17 1.68
C SER A 52 -1.13 7.32 0.39
N GLY A 53 -0.01 6.69 0.00
CA GLY A 53 0.04 5.76 -1.13
C GLY A 53 -0.50 6.38 -2.41
N THR A 54 -1.49 5.75 -3.03
CA THR A 54 -2.12 6.23 -4.27
C THR A 54 -2.86 7.56 -4.11
N GLN A 55 -3.22 7.96 -2.90
CA GLN A 55 -3.88 9.25 -2.65
C GLN A 55 -2.89 10.42 -2.54
N THR A 56 -1.59 10.16 -2.54
CA THR A 56 -0.56 11.20 -2.44
C THR A 56 -0.69 12.29 -3.51
N PRO A 57 -0.88 11.99 -4.82
CA PRO A 57 -1.04 13.05 -5.82
C PRO A 57 -2.26 13.94 -5.58
N ALA A 58 -3.36 13.37 -5.10
CA ALA A 58 -4.55 14.14 -4.77
C ALA A 58 -4.33 15.08 -3.57
N LEU A 59 -3.65 14.59 -2.53
CA LEU A 59 -3.32 15.37 -1.35
C LEU A 59 -2.36 16.54 -1.64
N LEU A 60 -1.52 16.40 -2.67
CA LEU A 60 -0.57 17.43 -3.08
C LEU A 60 -1.17 18.53 -3.95
N ARG A 61 -2.45 18.42 -4.36
CA ARG A 61 -3.10 19.46 -5.18
C ARG A 61 -3.06 20.81 -4.46
N GLY A 62 -2.63 21.85 -5.18
CA GLY A 62 -2.51 23.19 -4.63
C GLY A 62 -1.28 23.44 -3.76
N SER A 63 -0.44 22.44 -3.50
CA SER A 63 0.82 22.60 -2.76
C SER A 63 1.98 23.11 -3.60
N GLY A 64 1.84 23.17 -4.92
CA GLY A 64 2.92 23.44 -5.86
C GLY A 64 3.87 22.26 -6.08
N MET A 65 3.55 21.08 -5.54
CA MET A 65 4.32 19.84 -5.71
C MET A 65 3.49 18.77 -6.41
N SER A 66 4.17 17.88 -7.12
CA SER A 66 3.61 16.64 -7.65
C SER A 66 4.61 15.51 -7.47
N LEU A 67 4.10 14.30 -7.30
CA LEU A 67 4.88 13.05 -7.33
C LEU A 67 4.28 12.14 -8.41
N PRO A 68 5.10 11.53 -9.26
CA PRO A 68 4.64 10.63 -10.32
C PRO A 68 4.28 9.26 -9.73
N ILE A 69 3.13 9.20 -9.07
CA ILE A 69 2.55 7.99 -8.50
C ILE A 69 1.23 7.72 -9.20
N ALA A 70 1.12 6.53 -9.80
CA ALA A 70 -0.09 6.06 -10.44
C ALA A 70 -0.70 4.87 -9.69
N PRO A 71 -2.04 4.77 -9.59
CA PRO A 71 -2.68 3.60 -9.05
C PRO A 71 -2.63 2.44 -10.04
N ALA A 72 -2.01 1.32 -9.68
CA ALA A 72 -2.12 0.07 -10.42
C ALA A 72 -3.07 -0.87 -9.67
N LYS A 73 -4.23 -1.12 -10.27
CA LYS A 73 -5.27 -1.97 -9.70
C LYS A 73 -4.86 -3.43 -9.76
N GLY A 74 -4.92 -4.11 -8.65
CA GLY A 74 -4.72 -5.56 -8.54
C GLY A 74 -5.96 -6.23 -7.99
N TYR A 75 -6.08 -7.53 -8.25
CA TYR A 75 -7.22 -8.34 -7.84
C TYR A 75 -6.79 -9.47 -6.92
N SER A 76 -7.69 -9.90 -6.08
CA SER A 76 -7.59 -11.16 -5.35
C SER A 76 -8.93 -11.87 -5.31
N VAL A 77 -8.87 -13.20 -5.28
CA VAL A 77 -10.01 -14.07 -4.99
C VAL A 77 -9.61 -14.92 -3.79
N THR A 78 -10.43 -14.94 -2.76
CA THR A 78 -10.19 -15.73 -1.55
C THR A 78 -11.29 -16.73 -1.38
N PHE A 79 -10.93 -17.99 -1.25
CA PHE A 79 -11.84 -19.10 -1.08
C PHE A 79 -11.78 -19.63 0.34
N PRO A 80 -12.90 -20.00 0.97
CA PRO A 80 -12.89 -20.90 2.13
C PRO A 80 -12.36 -22.26 1.69
N ALA A 81 -11.51 -22.86 2.49
CA ALA A 81 -10.81 -24.10 2.16
C ALA A 81 -10.66 -25.03 3.38
N GLU A 82 -11.67 -25.03 4.25
CA GLU A 82 -11.72 -25.91 5.43
C GLU A 82 -11.76 -27.37 4.98
N GLY A 83 -10.94 -28.19 5.62
CA GLY A 83 -10.85 -29.62 5.33
C GLY A 83 -10.04 -30.00 4.09
N LEU A 84 -9.57 -29.01 3.31
CA LEU A 84 -8.76 -29.27 2.13
C LEU A 84 -7.26 -29.33 2.47
N SER A 85 -6.52 -30.17 1.74
CA SER A 85 -5.07 -30.23 1.82
C SER A 85 -4.44 -29.07 1.05
N LEU A 86 -4.18 -27.94 1.73
CA LEU A 86 -3.60 -26.75 1.13
C LEU A 86 -2.09 -26.86 0.96
N PRO A 87 -1.50 -26.11 -0.01
CA PRO A 87 -0.06 -25.99 -0.12
C PRO A 87 0.52 -25.37 1.16
N ARG A 88 1.74 -25.78 1.54
CA ARG A 88 2.39 -25.27 2.76
C ARG A 88 3.06 -23.91 2.58
N VAL A 89 3.36 -23.56 1.34
CA VAL A 89 4.09 -22.31 1.00
C VAL A 89 3.32 -21.58 -0.10
N PRO A 90 3.41 -20.24 -0.12
CA PRO A 90 2.90 -19.47 -1.25
C PRO A 90 3.74 -19.76 -2.50
N ILE A 91 3.09 -19.72 -3.66
CA ILE A 91 3.77 -19.78 -4.96
C ILE A 91 3.45 -18.53 -5.77
N ILE A 92 4.38 -18.16 -6.65
CA ILE A 92 4.20 -17.11 -7.64
C ILE A 92 4.44 -17.74 -9.02
N ASP A 93 3.52 -17.50 -9.93
CA ASP A 93 3.67 -17.81 -11.35
C ASP A 93 4.07 -16.51 -12.07
N ASP A 94 5.32 -16.45 -12.53
CA ASP A 94 5.87 -15.26 -13.18
C ASP A 94 5.26 -15.03 -14.57
N ALA A 95 4.86 -16.09 -15.27
CA ALA A 95 4.24 -15.98 -16.60
C ALA A 95 2.85 -15.36 -16.52
N MET A 96 2.10 -15.72 -15.48
CA MET A 96 0.75 -15.19 -15.23
C MET A 96 0.74 -13.93 -14.35
N HIS A 97 1.90 -13.51 -13.82
CA HIS A 97 2.03 -12.43 -12.85
C HIS A 97 1.02 -12.55 -11.69
N ALA A 98 0.90 -13.75 -11.17
CA ALA A 98 -0.09 -14.09 -10.17
C ALA A 98 0.50 -15.01 -9.10
N GLY A 99 -0.16 -15.10 -7.96
CA GLY A 99 0.29 -15.92 -6.85
C GLY A 99 -0.85 -16.60 -6.11
N ILE A 100 -0.55 -17.73 -5.49
CA ILE A 100 -1.48 -18.49 -4.66
C ILE A 100 -0.87 -18.59 -3.26
N THR A 101 -1.65 -18.22 -2.25
CA THR A 101 -1.19 -18.14 -0.86
C THR A 101 -2.18 -18.82 0.06
N PRO A 102 -1.77 -19.82 0.84
CA PRO A 102 -2.58 -20.37 1.92
C PRO A 102 -2.66 -19.36 3.08
N LEU A 103 -3.84 -19.17 3.63
CA LEU A 103 -4.13 -18.24 4.73
C LEU A 103 -4.97 -18.94 5.82
N GLY A 104 -4.35 -19.80 6.60
CA GLY A 104 -5.06 -20.66 7.57
C GLY A 104 -6.00 -21.62 6.84
N ASN A 105 -7.30 -21.52 7.11
CA ASN A 105 -8.34 -22.31 6.44
C ASN A 105 -8.90 -21.66 5.16
N ARG A 106 -8.15 -20.75 4.54
CA ARG A 106 -8.52 -20.09 3.29
C ARG A 106 -7.39 -20.16 2.27
N LEU A 107 -7.72 -20.11 1.00
CA LEU A 107 -6.78 -20.01 -0.10
C LEU A 107 -7.01 -18.70 -0.85
N ARG A 108 -5.96 -17.90 -1.02
CA ARG A 108 -6.03 -16.65 -1.76
C ARG A 108 -5.24 -16.73 -3.06
N VAL A 109 -5.89 -16.39 -4.15
CA VAL A 109 -5.27 -16.18 -5.46
C VAL A 109 -5.21 -14.67 -5.73
N VAL A 110 -4.03 -14.17 -6.11
CA VAL A 110 -3.81 -12.75 -6.37
C VAL A 110 -3.15 -12.56 -7.72
N GLY A 111 -3.41 -11.45 -8.38
CA GLY A 111 -2.72 -11.13 -9.63
C GLY A 111 -3.23 -9.84 -10.27
N THR A 112 -2.90 -9.70 -11.53
CA THR A 112 -3.31 -8.59 -12.38
C THR A 112 -2.67 -7.26 -11.99
N ALA A 113 -2.39 -6.43 -12.99
CA ALA A 113 -2.05 -5.03 -12.86
C ALA A 113 -2.77 -4.25 -13.97
N GLU A 114 -3.68 -3.37 -13.59
CA GLU A 114 -4.43 -2.51 -14.51
C GLU A 114 -4.23 -1.04 -14.17
N PHE A 115 -4.02 -0.22 -15.19
CA PHE A 115 -3.96 1.24 -15.05
C PHE A 115 -5.30 1.85 -15.49
N THR A 116 -6.31 1.77 -14.64
CA THR A 116 -7.69 2.25 -14.86
C THR A 116 -8.03 3.47 -14.01
N GLY A 117 -7.03 4.22 -13.56
CA GLY A 117 -7.21 5.29 -12.59
C GLY A 117 -7.70 4.72 -11.26
N TYR A 118 -8.69 5.38 -10.66
CA TYR A 118 -9.27 4.99 -9.37
C TYR A 118 -10.58 4.18 -9.51
N ASP A 119 -10.78 3.51 -10.64
CA ASP A 119 -11.95 2.65 -10.83
C ASP A 119 -11.86 1.40 -9.95
N THR A 120 -12.76 1.28 -8.97
CA THR A 120 -12.81 0.16 -8.02
C THR A 120 -13.71 -1.00 -8.47
N ARG A 121 -14.39 -0.87 -9.61
CA ARG A 121 -15.28 -1.94 -10.11
C ARG A 121 -14.49 -3.21 -10.36
N LEU A 122 -15.06 -4.35 -9.98
CA LEU A 122 -14.47 -5.65 -10.25
C LEU A 122 -14.75 -6.06 -11.72
N SER A 123 -13.73 -6.53 -12.41
CA SER A 123 -13.85 -7.11 -13.74
C SER A 123 -13.96 -8.62 -13.63
N GLN A 124 -15.07 -9.19 -14.07
CA GLN A 124 -15.30 -10.64 -14.04
C GLN A 124 -14.21 -11.38 -14.82
N ALA A 125 -13.82 -10.89 -15.98
CA ALA A 125 -12.75 -11.51 -16.78
C ALA A 125 -11.41 -11.60 -16.03
N ARG A 126 -11.10 -10.65 -15.12
CA ARG A 126 -9.90 -10.71 -14.29
C ARG A 126 -10.03 -11.69 -13.14
N ILE A 127 -11.22 -11.81 -12.59
CA ILE A 127 -11.54 -12.82 -11.56
C ILE A 127 -11.43 -14.22 -12.19
N ASP A 128 -12.01 -14.43 -13.36
CA ASP A 128 -11.97 -15.71 -14.08
C ASP A 128 -10.53 -16.13 -14.43
N ASN A 129 -9.64 -15.16 -14.73
CA ASN A 129 -8.22 -15.45 -14.95
C ASN A 129 -7.55 -16.01 -13.67
N LEU A 130 -7.88 -15.48 -12.50
CA LEU A 130 -7.33 -15.96 -11.23
C LEU A 130 -7.88 -17.36 -10.89
N ILE A 131 -9.15 -17.62 -11.18
CA ILE A 131 -9.75 -18.94 -11.00
C ILE A 131 -9.11 -19.95 -11.94
N ARG A 132 -8.88 -19.60 -13.21
CA ARG A 132 -8.18 -20.47 -14.17
C ARG A 132 -6.75 -20.78 -13.72
N LEU A 133 -6.04 -19.82 -13.15
CA LEU A 133 -4.71 -20.05 -12.59
C LEU A 133 -4.76 -21.09 -11.46
N LEU A 134 -5.74 -20.99 -10.55
CA LEU A 134 -5.94 -22.00 -9.50
C LEU A 134 -6.14 -23.38 -10.11
N GLY A 135 -7.03 -23.52 -11.11
CA GLY A 135 -7.28 -24.76 -11.81
C GLY A 135 -6.06 -25.34 -12.53
N ALA A 136 -5.23 -24.48 -13.11
CA ALA A 136 -4.01 -24.91 -13.80
C ALA A 136 -2.92 -25.42 -12.84
N LEU A 137 -2.75 -24.78 -11.69
CA LEU A 137 -1.68 -25.11 -10.74
C LEU A 137 -2.11 -26.14 -9.68
N TYR A 138 -3.36 -26.12 -9.28
CA TYR A 138 -3.94 -26.99 -8.26
C TYR A 138 -5.31 -27.53 -8.69
N PRO A 139 -5.39 -28.40 -9.72
CA PRO A 139 -6.65 -28.88 -10.28
C PRO A 139 -7.53 -29.60 -9.25
N GLN A 140 -6.93 -30.36 -8.33
CA GLN A 140 -7.65 -31.08 -7.28
C GLN A 140 -8.31 -30.10 -6.30
N ILE A 141 -7.53 -29.12 -5.80
CA ILE A 141 -8.06 -28.08 -4.90
C ILE A 141 -9.16 -27.28 -5.61
N SER A 142 -8.95 -26.92 -6.87
CA SER A 142 -9.91 -26.16 -7.66
C SER A 142 -11.23 -26.92 -7.88
N ALA A 143 -11.18 -28.25 -7.95
CA ALA A 143 -12.37 -29.10 -8.10
C ALA A 143 -13.16 -29.26 -6.78
N GLU A 144 -12.48 -29.19 -5.64
CA GLU A 144 -13.07 -29.39 -4.31
C GLU A 144 -13.52 -28.11 -3.64
N ILE A 145 -12.95 -26.96 -4.04
CA ILE A 145 -13.21 -25.66 -3.42
C ILE A 145 -14.58 -25.12 -3.85
N ASP A 146 -15.28 -24.47 -2.91
CA ASP A 146 -16.57 -23.85 -3.19
C ASP A 146 -16.39 -22.50 -3.88
N HIS A 147 -16.58 -22.48 -5.20
CA HIS A 147 -16.43 -21.28 -6.02
C HIS A 147 -17.52 -20.23 -5.76
N ASP A 148 -18.70 -20.63 -5.29
CA ASP A 148 -19.81 -19.71 -5.01
C ASP A 148 -19.56 -18.88 -3.74
N LYS A 149 -18.69 -19.37 -2.86
CA LYS A 149 -18.24 -18.66 -1.67
C LYS A 149 -16.96 -17.85 -1.87
N ALA A 150 -16.54 -17.65 -3.10
CA ALA A 150 -15.36 -16.88 -3.43
C ALA A 150 -15.55 -15.40 -3.12
N GLU A 151 -14.63 -14.83 -2.35
CA GLU A 151 -14.59 -13.40 -2.04
C GLU A 151 -13.62 -12.68 -2.98
N ALA A 152 -14.17 -11.95 -3.96
CA ALA A 152 -13.37 -11.13 -4.87
C ALA A 152 -13.11 -9.74 -4.26
N TRP A 153 -11.89 -9.25 -4.45
CA TRP A 153 -11.48 -7.92 -3.98
C TRP A 153 -10.49 -7.29 -4.97
N ALA A 154 -10.50 -5.95 -5.04
CA ALA A 154 -9.51 -5.20 -5.77
C ALA A 154 -8.96 -4.05 -4.93
N GLY A 155 -7.70 -3.69 -5.18
CA GLY A 155 -7.04 -2.57 -4.53
C GLY A 155 -5.94 -1.97 -5.39
N PHE A 156 -5.45 -0.79 -4.99
CA PHE A 156 -4.48 -0.03 -5.77
C PHE A 156 -3.09 -0.09 -5.15
N ARG A 157 -2.10 -0.41 -5.98
CA ARG A 157 -0.68 -0.30 -5.66
C ARG A 157 -0.20 1.09 -6.05
N PRO A 158 0.49 1.83 -5.17
CA PRO A 158 1.04 3.15 -5.49
C PRO A 158 2.32 3.02 -6.32
N MET A 159 2.18 2.90 -7.63
CA MET A 159 3.33 2.72 -8.52
C MET A 159 4.01 4.06 -8.78
N SER A 160 5.28 4.17 -8.39
CA SER A 160 6.16 5.26 -8.81
C SER A 160 6.68 5.03 -10.22
N SER A 161 7.06 6.08 -10.93
CA SER A 161 7.51 6.00 -12.32
C SER A 161 8.79 5.17 -12.53
N ASP A 162 9.65 5.09 -11.52
CA ASP A 162 10.93 4.38 -11.55
C ASP A 162 10.96 3.12 -10.65
N GLY A 163 9.81 2.73 -10.10
CA GLY A 163 9.68 1.57 -9.20
C GLY A 163 10.28 1.75 -7.80
N LYS A 164 10.83 2.92 -7.49
CA LYS A 164 11.39 3.23 -6.17
C LYS A 164 10.45 4.11 -5.36
N PRO A 165 10.31 3.89 -4.04
CA PRO A 165 9.50 4.77 -3.20
C PRO A 165 10.12 6.16 -3.06
N PHE A 166 9.29 7.13 -2.73
CA PHE A 166 9.71 8.48 -2.32
C PHE A 166 9.80 8.52 -0.80
N ILE A 167 11.04 8.64 -0.28
CA ILE A 167 11.31 8.66 1.16
C ILE A 167 12.19 9.88 1.48
N GLY A 168 11.78 10.68 2.45
CA GLY A 168 12.57 11.81 2.95
C GLY A 168 11.91 13.17 2.79
N ALA A 169 12.73 14.21 2.96
CA ALA A 169 12.30 15.60 2.95
C ALA A 169 11.91 16.08 1.56
N SER A 170 10.94 16.98 1.51
CA SER A 170 10.58 17.74 0.31
C SER A 170 11.25 19.13 0.31
N ARG A 171 11.02 19.89 -0.78
CA ARG A 171 11.39 21.31 -0.83
C ARG A 171 10.55 22.21 0.10
N ILE A 172 9.40 21.73 0.57
CA ILE A 172 8.57 22.43 1.54
C ILE A 172 9.08 22.06 2.94
N LYS A 173 9.54 23.04 3.69
CA LYS A 173 10.12 22.81 5.02
C LYS A 173 9.12 22.07 5.93
N GLY A 174 9.57 21.04 6.62
CA GLY A 174 8.76 20.20 7.51
C GLY A 174 7.85 19.16 6.81
N LEU A 175 7.82 19.12 5.45
CA LEU A 175 7.04 18.13 4.71
C LEU A 175 7.94 16.98 4.26
N TYR A 176 7.58 15.77 4.66
CA TYR A 176 8.27 14.53 4.36
C TYR A 176 7.35 13.54 3.64
N PHE A 177 7.95 12.57 2.95
CA PHE A 177 7.24 11.52 2.24
C PHE A 177 7.73 10.13 2.65
N ASN A 178 6.82 9.17 2.68
CA ASN A 178 7.08 7.74 2.74
C ASN A 178 5.98 7.04 1.91
N THR A 179 6.13 7.02 0.58
CA THR A 179 5.05 6.67 -0.34
C THR A 179 5.58 6.13 -1.67
N GLY A 180 4.71 5.61 -2.52
CA GLY A 180 5.11 5.15 -3.85
C GLY A 180 5.81 3.80 -3.88
N HIS A 181 5.54 2.89 -2.94
CA HIS A 181 6.23 1.61 -2.75
C HIS A 181 5.83 0.51 -3.75
N GLY A 182 4.91 0.80 -4.66
CA GLY A 182 4.41 -0.19 -5.61
C GLY A 182 3.77 -1.41 -4.92
N HIS A 183 4.07 -2.60 -5.42
CA HIS A 183 3.56 -3.86 -4.88
C HIS A 183 4.38 -4.42 -3.69
N LEU A 184 5.52 -3.83 -3.37
CA LEU A 184 6.41 -4.28 -2.29
C LEU A 184 6.32 -3.44 -1.01
N GLY A 185 5.28 -2.61 -0.88
CA GLY A 185 5.13 -1.70 0.24
C GLY A 185 5.14 -2.39 1.61
N TRP A 186 4.47 -3.53 1.72
CA TRP A 186 4.46 -4.33 2.94
C TRP A 186 5.86 -4.83 3.31
N THR A 187 6.55 -5.45 2.35
CA THR A 187 7.90 -5.99 2.56
C THR A 187 8.91 -4.91 2.94
N LYS A 188 8.78 -3.71 2.37
CA LYS A 188 9.69 -2.59 2.60
C LYS A 188 9.30 -1.71 3.80
N ALA A 189 8.15 -1.95 4.44
CA ALA A 189 7.56 -1.02 5.42
C ALA A 189 8.52 -0.65 6.57
N ALA A 190 9.13 -1.64 7.22
CA ALA A 190 10.03 -1.41 8.34
C ALA A 190 11.30 -0.64 7.92
N GLY A 191 11.97 -1.08 6.84
CA GLY A 191 13.18 -0.42 6.32
C GLY A 191 12.91 1.02 5.88
N SER A 192 11.76 1.27 5.21
CA SER A 192 11.35 2.61 4.81
C SER A 192 11.07 3.52 6.02
N ALA A 193 10.46 2.98 7.06
CA ALA A 193 10.19 3.70 8.30
C ALA A 193 11.49 4.07 9.03
N CYS A 194 12.44 3.13 9.15
CA CYS A 194 13.75 3.39 9.75
C CYS A 194 14.52 4.46 8.98
N LEU A 195 14.59 4.34 7.63
CA LEU A 195 15.24 5.34 6.78
C LEU A 195 14.64 6.74 7.01
N LEU A 196 13.30 6.86 6.96
CA LEU A 196 12.66 8.16 7.18
C LEU A 196 12.92 8.70 8.59
N ALA A 197 12.84 7.86 9.61
CA ALA A 197 13.08 8.26 11.00
C ALA A 197 14.52 8.81 11.20
N ASP A 198 15.52 8.17 10.59
CA ASP A 198 16.90 8.66 10.63
C ASP A 198 17.05 10.01 9.93
N LEU A 199 16.46 10.18 8.75
CA LEU A 199 16.47 11.43 8.01
C LEU A 199 15.77 12.57 8.79
N MET A 200 14.62 12.30 9.41
CA MET A 200 13.89 13.28 10.21
C MET A 200 14.65 13.68 11.49
N ALA A 201 15.40 12.74 12.05
CA ALA A 201 16.22 12.96 13.25
C ALA A 201 17.64 13.49 12.94
N ASN A 202 17.96 13.78 11.68
CA ASN A 202 19.30 14.14 11.21
C ASN A 202 20.38 13.13 11.62
N ARG A 203 20.02 11.84 11.67
CA ARG A 203 20.96 10.74 11.86
C ARG A 203 21.44 10.20 10.51
N LYS A 204 22.65 9.62 10.50
CA LYS A 204 23.15 8.93 9.29
C LYS A 204 22.34 7.65 9.07
N PRO A 205 21.65 7.48 7.93
CA PRO A 205 20.93 6.26 7.63
C PRO A 205 21.86 5.05 7.44
N ALA A 206 21.33 3.85 7.67
CA ALA A 206 22.05 2.60 7.44
C ALA A 206 22.26 2.29 5.94
N ILE A 207 21.47 2.90 5.06
CA ILE A 207 21.55 2.76 3.60
C ILE A 207 21.63 4.13 2.93
N ASP A 208 22.14 4.17 1.70
CA ASP A 208 22.13 5.39 0.88
C ASP A 208 20.69 5.82 0.59
N ASP A 209 20.35 7.04 0.93
CA ASP A 209 19.03 7.63 0.70
C ASP A 209 18.86 8.21 -0.71
N ALA A 210 19.95 8.46 -1.44
CA ALA A 210 19.92 9.15 -2.73
C ALA A 210 18.92 8.53 -3.74
N PRO A 211 18.80 7.19 -3.86
CA PRO A 211 17.83 6.57 -4.77
C PRO A 211 16.37 6.78 -4.39
N PHE A 212 16.07 7.24 -3.20
CA PHE A 212 14.72 7.38 -2.65
C PHE A 212 14.30 8.84 -2.47
N ARG A 213 15.18 9.79 -2.73
CA ARG A 213 14.90 11.22 -2.55
C ARG A 213 13.70 11.67 -3.36
N VAL A 214 12.98 12.63 -2.82
CA VAL A 214 11.76 13.19 -3.44
C VAL A 214 12.08 13.95 -4.74
N HIS A 215 13.30 14.47 -4.86
CA HIS A 215 13.82 15.24 -6.00
C HIS A 215 14.99 14.48 -6.65
N ARG A 216 14.74 13.27 -7.12
CA ARG A 216 15.68 12.49 -7.93
C ARG A 216 15.30 12.54 -9.40
#